data_3afd6ba3eb72772a28f0c60c6a11cdbc
#
_entry.id   3afd6ba3eb72772a28f0c60c6a11cdbc
#
_cell.length_a   1.000
_cell.length_b   1.000
_cell.length_c   1.000
_cell.angle_alpha   90.00
_cell.angle_beta   90.00
_cell.angle_gamma   90.00
#
_symmetry.space_group_name_H-M   'P 1'
#
loop_
_entity.id
_entity.type
_entity.pdbx_description
1 polymer ?
#
loop_
_entity_poly.entity_id
_entity_poly.type
_entity_poly.pdbx_seq_one_letter_code
_entity_poly.pdbx_strand_id
1 'polypeptide(L)'
;MAAVRPAWTGKRVSLTMSLLKWVIRPYLYGRYQLERLTGTGAFGADPAVYLTDPHVSAGNRVKDGLHRFHVKQFLESSCSAATIASVVNTLLERQGSLTEPAVTQQDLLGQVRAEHWKERMSEKGYRGRRGLPLDVLGRVVKASLDTFQAGYRSVETVQARPESDPGSPAFKETLIHRLNRFEEKGDCLLIAHFDQGSFVKEFHIPHISPVGGYDHGRSMVRILDVDGGQAFPYEISFDRFYSGISTDYNSVFRYFGYAEGGYVFIQL
;
A
#
# COMPACT_ATOMS: atom_id res chain seq x y z
N MET A 1 -48.43 -14.46 2.71
CA MET A 1 -48.23 -13.06 2.32
C MET A 1 -46.83 -12.64 2.72
N ALA A 2 -45.88 -12.62 1.77
CA ALA A 2 -44.49 -12.22 2.02
C ALA A 2 -44.34 -10.72 1.70
N ALA A 3 -43.91 -9.94 2.67
CA ALA A 3 -43.70 -8.51 2.55
C ALA A 3 -42.49 -8.24 1.68
N VAL A 4 -42.71 -7.60 0.53
CA VAL A 4 -41.66 -7.09 -0.38
C VAL A 4 -41.00 -5.88 0.30
N ARG A 5 -39.71 -5.99 0.63
CA ARG A 5 -38.91 -4.86 1.12
C ARG A 5 -38.50 -3.96 -0.07
N PRO A 6 -38.62 -2.64 0.03
CA PRO A 6 -38.36 -1.75 -1.09
C PRO A 6 -36.86 -1.62 -1.39
N ALA A 7 -36.50 -1.73 -2.67
CA ALA A 7 -35.14 -1.64 -3.26
C ALA A 7 -34.60 -0.19 -3.35
N TRP A 8 -34.58 0.59 -2.24
CA TRP A 8 -34.29 2.04 -2.29
C TRP A 8 -32.95 2.48 -1.66
N THR A 9 -32.08 1.59 -1.22
CA THR A 9 -30.86 1.97 -0.48
C THR A 9 -29.65 2.29 -1.37
N GLY A 10 -29.57 1.78 -2.60
CA GLY A 10 -28.37 1.91 -3.46
C GLY A 10 -28.13 3.31 -4.06
N LYS A 11 -29.18 4.03 -4.43
CA LYS A 11 -29.03 5.35 -5.10
C LYS A 11 -28.66 6.50 -4.14
N ARG A 12 -29.13 6.47 -2.89
CA ARG A 12 -28.81 7.53 -1.92
C ARG A 12 -27.35 7.48 -1.45
N VAL A 13 -26.77 6.30 -1.29
CA VAL A 13 -25.37 6.14 -0.91
C VAL A 13 -24.43 6.65 -2.01
N SER A 14 -24.77 6.45 -3.29
CA SER A 14 -23.98 6.93 -4.43
C SER A 14 -23.98 8.46 -4.56
N LEU A 15 -25.07 9.13 -4.26
CA LEU A 15 -25.17 10.60 -4.35
C LEU A 15 -24.40 11.29 -3.21
N THR A 16 -24.54 10.81 -1.98
CA THR A 16 -23.81 11.34 -0.81
C THR A 16 -22.31 11.15 -0.96
N MET A 17 -21.86 10.02 -1.48
CA MET A 17 -20.43 9.76 -1.74
C MET A 17 -19.87 10.63 -2.86
N SER A 18 -20.66 10.94 -3.89
CA SER A 18 -20.27 11.87 -4.94
C SER A 18 -20.15 13.31 -4.43
N LEU A 19 -21.09 13.76 -3.60
CA LEU A 19 -21.04 15.08 -2.96
C LEU A 19 -19.86 15.20 -1.99
N LEU A 20 -19.56 14.14 -1.24
CA LEU A 20 -18.43 14.11 -0.30
C LEU A 20 -17.08 14.28 -1.02
N LYS A 21 -16.91 13.68 -2.21
CA LYS A 21 -15.71 13.87 -3.05
C LYS A 21 -15.52 15.33 -3.46
N TRP A 22 -16.62 16.04 -3.71
CA TRP A 22 -16.60 17.47 -4.06
C TRP A 22 -16.08 18.35 -2.92
N VAL A 23 -16.34 17.97 -1.67
CA VAL A 23 -15.85 18.70 -0.48
C VAL A 23 -14.41 18.30 -0.14
N ILE A 24 -14.07 17.02 -0.26
CA ILE A 24 -12.73 16.52 0.10
C ILE A 24 -11.66 17.01 -0.88
N ARG A 25 -11.92 17.07 -2.18
CA ARG A 25 -10.95 17.52 -3.18
C ARG A 25 -10.38 18.93 -2.92
N PRO A 26 -11.19 19.98 -2.70
CA PRO A 26 -10.67 21.30 -2.32
C PRO A 26 -9.83 21.28 -1.04
N TYR A 27 -10.22 20.49 -0.04
CA TYR A 27 -9.46 20.34 1.19
C TYR A 27 -8.08 19.73 0.93
N LEU A 28 -8.01 18.63 0.18
CA LEU A 28 -6.73 17.98 -0.16
C LEU A 28 -5.84 18.90 -0.99
N TYR A 29 -6.43 19.62 -1.94
CA TYR A 29 -5.71 20.61 -2.75
C TYR A 29 -5.20 21.78 -1.88
N GLY A 30 -6.03 22.31 -1.00
CA GLY A 30 -5.64 23.38 -0.08
C GLY A 30 -4.49 22.95 0.84
N ARG A 31 -4.54 21.74 1.39
CA ARG A 31 -3.47 21.16 2.21
C ARG A 31 -2.18 21.01 1.39
N TYR A 32 -2.25 20.46 0.20
CA TYR A 32 -1.11 20.33 -0.72
C TYR A 32 -0.44 21.69 -1.01
N GLN A 33 -1.24 22.72 -1.33
CA GLN A 33 -0.71 24.07 -1.58
C GLN A 33 -0.09 24.70 -0.34
N LEU A 34 -0.68 24.49 0.83
CA LEU A 34 -0.13 24.99 2.10
C LEU A 34 1.23 24.36 2.39
N GLU A 35 1.38 23.04 2.26
CA GLU A 35 2.65 22.34 2.47
C GLU A 35 3.70 22.78 1.45
N ARG A 36 3.31 23.00 0.19
CA ARG A 36 4.17 23.54 -0.85
C ARG A 36 4.70 24.94 -0.50
N LEU A 37 3.82 25.82 0.02
CA LEU A 37 4.20 27.19 0.40
C LEU A 37 5.06 27.25 1.66
N THR A 38 4.81 26.39 2.62
CA THR A 38 5.52 26.35 3.90
C THR A 38 6.79 25.49 3.88
N GLY A 39 7.01 24.71 2.81
CA GLY A 39 8.14 23.78 2.74
C GLY A 39 8.05 22.65 3.76
N THR A 40 6.83 22.19 4.09
CA THR A 40 6.59 21.10 5.04
C THR A 40 6.20 19.80 4.34
N GLY A 41 6.04 18.70 5.08
CA GLY A 41 5.70 17.40 4.53
C GLY A 41 6.71 16.95 3.46
N ALA A 42 6.24 16.45 2.32
CA ALA A 42 7.08 16.00 1.21
C ALA A 42 7.84 17.16 0.50
N PHE A 43 7.50 18.41 0.80
CA PHE A 43 8.23 19.60 0.33
C PHE A 43 9.29 20.09 1.34
N GLY A 44 9.45 19.41 2.47
CA GLY A 44 10.39 19.79 3.53
C GLY A 44 11.85 19.50 3.22
N ALA A 45 12.70 19.64 4.26
CA ALA A 45 14.15 19.51 4.16
C ALA A 45 14.65 18.09 3.86
N ASP A 46 13.81 17.08 4.03
CA ASP A 46 14.13 15.66 3.81
C ASP A 46 13.26 15.09 2.67
N PRO A 47 13.52 15.46 1.40
CA PRO A 47 12.72 15.00 0.27
C PRO A 47 13.02 13.55 -0.07
N ALA A 48 12.07 12.89 -0.77
CA ALA A 48 12.30 11.60 -1.38
C ALA A 48 13.43 11.67 -2.42
N VAL A 49 14.32 10.69 -2.42
CA VAL A 49 15.44 10.56 -3.36
C VAL A 49 15.09 9.49 -4.39
N TYR A 50 14.87 9.89 -5.64
CA TYR A 50 14.53 8.97 -6.72
C TYR A 50 15.75 8.20 -7.21
N LEU A 51 15.59 6.90 -7.44
CA LEU A 51 16.64 5.97 -7.83
C LEU A 51 16.54 5.70 -9.34
N THR A 52 17.34 6.39 -10.13
CA THR A 52 17.37 6.21 -11.60
C THR A 52 18.06 4.91 -12.03
N ASP A 53 18.90 4.34 -11.16
CA ASP A 53 19.54 3.04 -11.35
C ASP A 53 19.37 2.22 -10.06
N PRO A 54 18.29 1.45 -9.94
CA PRO A 54 18.07 0.60 -8.79
C PRO A 54 19.01 -0.60 -8.83
N HIS A 55 20.31 -0.39 -8.52
CA HIS A 55 21.23 -1.50 -8.30
C HIS A 55 20.68 -2.41 -7.21
N VAL A 56 20.23 -3.59 -7.61
CA VAL A 56 19.79 -4.63 -6.71
C VAL A 56 21.06 -5.31 -6.19
N SER A 57 21.24 -5.31 -4.89
CA SER A 57 22.37 -5.98 -4.24
C SER A 57 22.30 -7.48 -4.55
N ALA A 58 23.28 -8.03 -5.24
CA ALA A 58 23.34 -9.46 -5.52
C ALA A 58 23.33 -10.26 -4.21
N GLY A 59 22.38 -11.16 -4.04
CA GLY A 59 22.33 -12.10 -2.92
C GLY A 59 20.99 -12.25 -2.19
N ASN A 60 20.08 -11.28 -2.30
CA ASN A 60 18.73 -11.39 -1.72
C ASN A 60 17.69 -11.66 -2.83
N ARG A 61 17.41 -12.95 -3.07
CA ARG A 61 16.49 -13.38 -4.15
C ARG A 61 15.08 -12.79 -4.03
N VAL A 62 14.60 -12.55 -2.83
CA VAL A 62 13.27 -11.98 -2.58
C VAL A 62 13.25 -10.50 -2.97
N LYS A 63 14.28 -9.76 -2.60
CA LYS A 63 14.46 -8.37 -2.98
C LYS A 63 14.62 -8.23 -4.48
N ASP A 64 15.49 -9.04 -5.09
CA ASP A 64 15.74 -9.06 -6.54
C ASP A 64 14.45 -9.37 -7.32
N GLY A 65 13.69 -10.38 -6.89
CA GLY A 65 12.40 -10.74 -7.47
C GLY A 65 11.40 -9.59 -7.36
N LEU A 66 11.30 -8.97 -6.18
CA LEU A 66 10.37 -7.85 -5.95
C LEU A 66 10.66 -6.66 -6.88
N HIS A 67 11.94 -6.34 -7.12
CA HIS A 67 12.34 -5.30 -8.08
C HIS A 67 12.05 -5.72 -9.52
N ARG A 68 12.30 -6.99 -9.89
CA ARG A 68 12.06 -7.52 -11.23
C ARG A 68 10.58 -7.54 -11.60
N PHE A 69 9.72 -7.94 -10.67
CA PHE A 69 8.27 -8.04 -10.88
C PHE A 69 7.52 -6.78 -10.48
N HIS A 70 8.23 -5.70 -10.14
CA HIS A 70 7.58 -4.42 -9.85
C HIS A 70 6.83 -3.92 -11.08
N VAL A 71 5.52 -3.69 -10.93
CA VAL A 71 4.63 -3.19 -11.99
C VAL A 71 3.84 -1.98 -11.51
N LYS A 72 3.52 -1.09 -12.44
CA LYS A 72 2.68 0.07 -12.16
C LYS A 72 1.20 -0.30 -12.16
N GLN A 73 0.42 0.40 -11.34
CA GLN A 73 -1.03 0.23 -11.31
C GLN A 73 -1.67 0.61 -12.65
N PHE A 74 -2.65 -0.15 -13.10
CA PHE A 74 -3.34 0.10 -14.38
C PHE A 74 -4.56 1.02 -14.23
N LEU A 75 -5.08 1.21 -13.01
CA LEU A 75 -6.14 2.15 -12.64
C LEU A 75 -5.73 2.93 -11.39
N GLU A 76 -6.26 4.12 -11.23
CA GLU A 76 -6.03 5.00 -10.07
C GLU A 76 -6.27 4.30 -8.71
N SER A 77 -7.19 3.33 -8.64
CA SER A 77 -7.52 2.60 -7.41
C SER A 77 -6.85 1.23 -7.30
N SER A 78 -5.98 0.83 -8.25
CA SER A 78 -5.45 -0.54 -8.32
C SER A 78 -4.05 -0.71 -7.73
N CYS A 79 -3.60 0.20 -6.84
CA CYS A 79 -2.32 0.10 -6.15
C CYS A 79 -2.13 -1.26 -5.44
N SER A 80 -3.17 -1.78 -4.79
CA SER A 80 -3.13 -3.11 -4.16
C SER A 80 -2.93 -4.24 -5.18
N ALA A 81 -3.53 -4.14 -6.38
CA ALA A 81 -3.40 -5.18 -7.40
C ALA A 81 -1.97 -5.22 -7.97
N ALA A 82 -1.38 -4.06 -8.25
CA ALA A 82 0.02 -3.96 -8.69
C ALA A 82 1.00 -4.47 -7.63
N THR A 83 0.80 -4.04 -6.38
CA THR A 83 1.61 -4.49 -5.23
C THR A 83 1.56 -6.00 -5.04
N ILE A 84 0.35 -6.59 -5.04
CA ILE A 84 0.18 -8.02 -4.82
C ILE A 84 0.70 -8.82 -6.02
N ALA A 85 0.57 -8.32 -7.27
CA ALA A 85 1.17 -8.97 -8.44
C ALA A 85 2.70 -9.08 -8.29
N SER A 86 3.35 -7.99 -7.87
CA SER A 86 4.80 -7.99 -7.62
C SER A 86 5.19 -9.02 -6.56
N VAL A 87 4.44 -9.09 -5.44
CA VAL A 87 4.70 -10.02 -4.34
C VAL A 87 4.46 -11.47 -4.75
N VAL A 88 3.32 -11.79 -5.38
CA VAL A 88 2.97 -13.15 -5.82
C VAL A 88 4.03 -13.69 -6.77
N ASN A 89 4.40 -12.93 -7.81
CA ASN A 89 5.41 -13.37 -8.78
C ASN A 89 6.78 -13.57 -8.14
N THR A 90 7.17 -12.72 -7.20
CA THR A 90 8.41 -12.88 -6.43
C THR A 90 8.42 -14.20 -5.67
N LEU A 91 7.32 -14.55 -5.02
CA LEU A 91 7.24 -15.78 -4.23
C LEU A 91 7.15 -17.02 -5.11
N LEU A 92 6.43 -16.96 -6.23
CA LEU A 92 6.38 -18.05 -7.23
C LEU A 92 7.77 -18.30 -7.83
N GLU A 93 8.53 -17.25 -8.17
CA GLU A 93 9.91 -17.40 -8.64
C GLU A 93 10.81 -18.00 -7.56
N ARG A 94 10.73 -17.51 -6.31
CA ARG A 94 11.52 -18.02 -5.19
C ARG A 94 11.33 -19.52 -4.97
N GLN A 95 10.14 -20.03 -5.11
CA GLN A 95 9.82 -21.46 -4.95
C GLN A 95 9.98 -22.28 -6.24
N GLY A 96 10.35 -21.65 -7.36
CA GLY A 96 10.56 -22.34 -8.64
C GLY A 96 9.26 -22.77 -9.35
N SER A 97 8.13 -22.16 -9.02
CA SER A 97 6.81 -22.45 -9.60
C SER A 97 6.25 -21.32 -10.45
N LEU A 98 7.05 -20.29 -10.74
CA LEU A 98 6.64 -19.23 -11.65
C LEU A 98 6.45 -19.80 -13.06
N THR A 99 5.27 -19.57 -13.62
CA THR A 99 4.95 -19.90 -15.02
C THR A 99 5.05 -18.66 -15.90
N GLU A 100 5.32 -18.86 -17.20
CA GLU A 100 5.22 -17.78 -18.18
C GLU A 100 3.86 -17.87 -18.90
N PRO A 101 3.12 -16.78 -19.04
CA PRO A 101 3.45 -15.43 -18.53
C PRO A 101 3.27 -15.32 -17.01
N ALA A 102 3.95 -14.36 -16.40
CA ALA A 102 3.81 -14.03 -14.98
C ALA A 102 2.37 -13.60 -14.65
N VAL A 103 1.96 -13.78 -13.38
CA VAL A 103 0.63 -13.42 -12.88
C VAL A 103 0.39 -11.92 -13.03
N THR A 104 -0.66 -11.54 -13.75
CA THR A 104 -1.02 -10.15 -13.98
C THR A 104 -1.97 -9.61 -12.89
N GLN A 105 -2.15 -8.30 -12.84
CA GLN A 105 -3.14 -7.65 -11.98
C GLN A 105 -4.57 -8.12 -12.34
N GLN A 106 -4.84 -8.36 -13.62
CA GLN A 106 -6.13 -8.84 -14.10
C GLN A 106 -6.40 -10.30 -13.68
N ASP A 107 -5.38 -11.14 -13.67
CA ASP A 107 -5.48 -12.53 -13.18
C ASP A 107 -5.84 -12.55 -11.72
N LEU A 108 -5.17 -11.71 -10.90
CA LEU A 108 -5.47 -11.55 -9.48
C LEU A 108 -6.94 -11.13 -9.27
N LEU A 109 -7.39 -10.06 -9.93
CA LEU A 109 -8.76 -9.57 -9.82
C LEU A 109 -9.79 -10.54 -10.43
N GLY A 110 -9.36 -11.40 -11.32
CA GLY A 110 -10.17 -12.46 -11.93
C GLY A 110 -10.36 -13.69 -11.05
N GLN A 111 -9.34 -14.09 -10.28
CA GLN A 111 -9.29 -15.35 -9.52
C GLN A 111 -9.52 -15.18 -8.03
N VAL A 112 -9.00 -14.09 -7.41
CA VAL A 112 -9.16 -13.85 -5.97
C VAL A 112 -10.53 -13.28 -5.66
N ARG A 113 -11.34 -14.03 -4.92
CA ARG A 113 -12.76 -13.67 -4.60
C ARG A 113 -12.93 -13.03 -3.21
N ALA A 114 -11.84 -12.63 -2.56
CA ALA A 114 -11.88 -12.07 -1.22
C ALA A 114 -12.36 -10.59 -1.23
N GLU A 115 -13.12 -10.20 -0.20
CA GLU A 115 -13.43 -8.82 0.20
C GLU A 115 -14.02 -7.93 -0.93
N HIS A 116 -14.65 -8.51 -1.94
CA HIS A 116 -15.13 -7.77 -3.11
C HIS A 116 -14.03 -6.95 -3.79
N TRP A 117 -12.81 -7.49 -3.83
CA TRP A 117 -11.64 -6.76 -4.29
C TRP A 117 -11.80 -6.19 -5.70
N LYS A 118 -12.27 -7.01 -6.65
CA LYS A 118 -12.52 -6.58 -8.03
C LYS A 118 -13.47 -5.38 -8.11
N GLU A 119 -14.57 -5.43 -7.35
CA GLU A 119 -15.53 -4.35 -7.31
C GLU A 119 -14.95 -3.07 -6.67
N ARG A 120 -14.11 -3.22 -5.64
CA ARG A 120 -13.40 -2.09 -5.01
C ARG A 120 -12.43 -1.40 -5.95
N MET A 121 -11.87 -2.10 -6.93
CA MET A 121 -10.98 -1.52 -7.94
C MET A 121 -11.74 -0.82 -9.07
N SER A 122 -13.03 -1.04 -9.21
CA SER A 122 -13.86 -0.38 -10.22
C SER A 122 -14.13 1.10 -9.90
N GLU A 123 -14.52 1.89 -10.89
CA GLU A 123 -14.89 3.30 -10.69
C GLU A 123 -16.01 3.51 -9.68
N LYS A 124 -16.97 2.59 -9.64
CA LYS A 124 -18.10 2.64 -8.70
C LYS A 124 -17.72 2.19 -7.30
N GLY A 125 -16.67 1.36 -7.18
CA GLY A 125 -16.30 0.72 -5.92
C GLY A 125 -17.34 -0.27 -5.40
N TYR A 126 -17.02 -0.97 -4.32
CA TYR A 126 -17.96 -1.80 -3.59
C TYR A 126 -18.73 -0.93 -2.58
N ARG A 127 -20.06 -0.81 -2.74
CA ARG A 127 -20.91 0.07 -1.92
C ARG A 127 -20.40 1.52 -1.89
N GLY A 128 -19.87 2.01 -3.01
CA GLY A 128 -19.30 3.34 -3.13
C GLY A 128 -17.90 3.52 -2.55
N ARG A 129 -17.29 2.46 -2.01
CA ARG A 129 -15.94 2.48 -1.42
C ARG A 129 -14.93 1.89 -2.39
N ARG A 130 -13.88 2.63 -2.69
CA ARG A 130 -12.76 2.22 -3.56
C ARG A 130 -11.53 1.94 -2.71
N GLY A 131 -10.63 1.12 -3.23
CA GLY A 131 -9.38 0.77 -2.56
C GLY A 131 -9.56 -0.19 -1.40
N LEU A 132 -8.47 -0.49 -0.71
CA LEU A 132 -8.44 -1.42 0.40
C LEU A 132 -7.96 -0.72 1.69
N PRO A 133 -8.78 -0.64 2.75
CA PRO A 133 -8.28 -0.37 4.09
C PRO A 133 -7.26 -1.42 4.54
N LEU A 134 -6.42 -1.09 5.50
CA LEU A 134 -5.31 -1.93 5.93
C LEU A 134 -5.73 -3.36 6.36
N ASP A 135 -6.80 -3.48 7.12
CA ASP A 135 -7.35 -4.77 7.57
C ASP A 135 -7.86 -5.62 6.41
N VAL A 136 -8.51 -4.98 5.43
CA VAL A 136 -8.98 -5.62 4.19
C VAL A 136 -7.78 -6.03 3.33
N LEU A 137 -6.75 -5.19 3.24
CA LEU A 137 -5.53 -5.48 2.50
C LEU A 137 -4.88 -6.77 3.01
N GLY A 138 -4.74 -6.94 4.32
CA GLY A 138 -4.14 -8.15 4.89
C GLY A 138 -4.90 -9.43 4.51
N ARG A 139 -6.24 -9.39 4.53
CA ARG A 139 -7.07 -10.53 4.10
C ARG A 139 -6.96 -10.80 2.61
N VAL A 140 -6.91 -9.76 1.78
CA VAL A 140 -6.74 -9.91 0.33
C VAL A 140 -5.35 -10.43 -0.01
N VAL A 141 -4.29 -9.97 0.65
CA VAL A 141 -2.93 -10.50 0.49
C VAL A 141 -2.92 -11.99 0.80
N LYS A 142 -3.43 -12.40 1.97
CA LYS A 142 -3.49 -13.81 2.34
C LYS A 142 -4.26 -14.64 1.30
N ALA A 143 -5.45 -14.19 0.90
CA ALA A 143 -6.27 -14.90 -0.08
C ALA A 143 -5.58 -14.98 -1.45
N SER A 144 -4.79 -13.99 -1.85
CA SER A 144 -4.03 -14.00 -3.09
C SER A 144 -2.91 -15.05 -3.04
N LEU A 145 -2.14 -15.07 -1.95
CA LEU A 145 -1.07 -16.05 -1.75
C LEU A 145 -1.63 -17.48 -1.74
N ASP A 146 -2.75 -17.71 -1.06
CA ASP A 146 -3.44 -19.02 -1.04
C ASP A 146 -3.95 -19.42 -2.44
N THR A 147 -4.58 -18.50 -3.18
CA THR A 147 -5.14 -18.76 -4.52
C THR A 147 -4.05 -19.15 -5.53
N PHE A 148 -2.89 -18.49 -5.48
CA PHE A 148 -1.78 -18.77 -6.39
C PHE A 148 -0.75 -19.74 -5.80
N GLN A 149 -1.02 -20.31 -4.63
CA GLN A 149 -0.14 -21.27 -3.95
C GLN A 149 1.29 -20.72 -3.75
N ALA A 150 1.41 -19.40 -3.58
CA ALA A 150 2.68 -18.75 -3.30
C ALA A 150 3.09 -19.03 -1.85
N GLY A 151 4.25 -19.68 -1.65
CA GLY A 151 4.67 -20.19 -0.35
C GLY A 151 5.00 -19.10 0.66
N TYR A 152 4.33 -19.15 1.81
CA TYR A 152 4.54 -18.27 2.96
C TYR A 152 4.25 -19.02 4.27
N ARG A 153 4.72 -18.49 5.42
CA ARG A 153 4.41 -19.03 6.76
C ARG A 153 3.25 -18.31 7.42
N SER A 154 3.29 -16.97 7.37
CA SER A 154 2.23 -16.15 7.97
C SER A 154 2.07 -14.82 7.26
N VAL A 155 0.85 -14.28 7.34
CA VAL A 155 0.52 -12.90 6.95
C VAL A 155 -0.02 -12.20 8.18
N GLU A 156 0.63 -11.12 8.58
CA GLU A 156 0.26 -10.29 9.72
C GLU A 156 -0.11 -8.89 9.24
N THR A 157 -1.27 -8.39 9.66
CA THR A 157 -1.68 -7.01 9.44
C THR A 157 -1.29 -6.19 10.67
N VAL A 158 -0.45 -5.20 10.48
CA VAL A 158 0.15 -4.41 11.56
C VAL A 158 -0.26 -2.96 11.42
N GLN A 159 -1.15 -2.52 12.30
CA GLN A 159 -1.53 -1.12 12.40
C GLN A 159 -0.41 -0.32 13.03
N ALA A 160 0.00 0.77 12.38
CA ALA A 160 1.02 1.65 12.92
C ALA A 160 0.47 2.52 14.06
N ARG A 161 1.36 2.88 14.98
CA ARG A 161 1.03 3.72 16.14
C ARG A 161 1.50 5.15 15.87
N PRO A 162 0.71 6.19 16.17
CA PRO A 162 1.17 7.56 16.04
C PRO A 162 2.33 7.84 17.01
N GLU A 163 3.15 8.84 16.71
CA GLU A 163 4.30 9.24 17.53
C GLU A 163 3.93 9.54 18.99
N SER A 164 2.72 10.04 19.23
CA SER A 164 2.21 10.33 20.56
C SER A 164 1.80 9.12 21.39
N ASP A 165 1.73 7.91 20.76
CA ASP A 165 1.38 6.68 21.47
C ASP A 165 2.59 6.19 22.30
N PRO A 166 2.41 5.88 23.60
CA PRO A 166 3.49 5.37 24.45
C PRO A 166 4.15 4.08 23.94
N GLY A 167 3.46 3.30 23.11
CA GLY A 167 3.98 2.08 22.48
C GLY A 167 4.74 2.34 21.17
N SER A 168 4.82 3.60 20.70
CA SER A 168 5.52 3.96 19.46
C SER A 168 7.00 3.54 19.44
N PRO A 169 7.82 3.69 20.49
CA PRO A 169 9.21 3.27 20.47
C PRO A 169 9.38 1.76 20.23
N ALA A 170 8.65 0.92 20.94
CA ALA A 170 8.70 -0.53 20.76
C ALA A 170 8.19 -0.97 19.39
N PHE A 171 7.20 -0.26 18.85
CA PHE A 171 6.72 -0.47 17.49
C PHE A 171 7.81 -0.13 16.46
N LYS A 172 8.48 1.02 16.58
CA LYS A 172 9.59 1.41 15.70
C LYS A 172 10.72 0.39 15.72
N GLU A 173 11.10 -0.08 16.90
CA GLU A 173 12.14 -1.12 17.05
C GLU A 173 11.74 -2.41 16.32
N THR A 174 10.51 -2.87 16.48
CA THR A 174 9.98 -4.03 15.77
C THR A 174 9.99 -3.84 14.26
N LEU A 175 9.59 -2.66 13.78
CA LEU A 175 9.58 -2.33 12.36
C LEU A 175 11.00 -2.30 11.78
N ILE A 176 11.96 -1.66 12.46
CA ILE A 176 13.37 -1.64 12.07
C ILE A 176 13.92 -3.07 12.01
N HIS A 177 13.63 -3.91 13.01
CA HIS A 177 14.03 -5.30 12.99
C HIS A 177 13.48 -6.05 11.76
N ARG A 178 12.22 -5.84 11.40
CA ARG A 178 11.59 -6.45 10.21
C ARG A 178 12.20 -5.94 8.90
N LEU A 179 12.52 -4.65 8.81
CA LEU A 179 13.20 -4.05 7.67
C LEU A 179 14.62 -4.61 7.50
N ASN A 180 15.40 -4.70 8.57
CA ASN A 180 16.72 -5.33 8.55
C ASN A 180 16.63 -6.80 8.14
N ARG A 181 15.65 -7.52 8.67
CA ARG A 181 15.43 -8.93 8.34
C ARG A 181 15.11 -9.13 6.84
N PHE A 182 14.29 -8.24 6.27
CA PHE A 182 14.04 -8.23 4.83
C PHE A 182 15.32 -7.97 4.04
N GLU A 183 16.10 -6.97 4.42
CA GLU A 183 17.34 -6.60 3.71
C GLU A 183 18.42 -7.67 3.78
N GLU A 184 18.65 -8.22 4.97
CA GLU A 184 19.77 -9.14 5.23
C GLU A 184 19.45 -10.60 4.88
N LYS A 185 18.24 -11.08 5.21
CA LYS A 185 17.88 -12.50 5.13
C LYS A 185 16.99 -12.84 3.94
N GLY A 186 16.17 -11.90 3.48
CA GLY A 186 15.20 -12.16 2.42
C GLY A 186 14.17 -13.23 2.78
N ASP A 187 13.82 -13.36 4.07
CA ASP A 187 12.88 -14.34 4.59
C ASP A 187 11.53 -13.74 5.00
N CYS A 188 11.29 -12.51 4.56
CA CYS A 188 10.03 -11.80 4.75
C CYS A 188 9.82 -10.73 3.66
N LEU A 189 8.60 -10.19 3.59
CA LEU A 189 8.20 -9.07 2.75
C LEU A 189 7.36 -8.09 3.55
N LEU A 190 7.41 -6.81 3.20
CA LEU A 190 6.56 -5.76 3.77
C LEU A 190 5.80 -5.04 2.66
N ILE A 191 4.50 -4.87 2.86
CA ILE A 191 3.64 -4.05 2.02
C ILE A 191 3.20 -2.85 2.87
N ALA A 192 3.63 -1.66 2.50
CA ALA A 192 3.25 -0.43 3.20
C ALA A 192 1.85 0.03 2.78
N HIS A 193 1.05 0.44 3.76
CA HIS A 193 -0.19 1.18 3.59
C HIS A 193 0.00 2.55 4.25
N PHE A 194 0.07 3.59 3.44
CA PHE A 194 0.60 4.89 3.86
C PHE A 194 -0.15 6.06 3.22
N ASP A 195 0.08 7.23 3.77
CA ASP A 195 -0.33 8.50 3.17
C ASP A 195 0.67 8.92 2.08
N GLN A 196 0.26 8.92 0.82
CA GLN A 196 1.13 9.22 -0.31
C GLN A 196 1.74 10.62 -0.22
N GLY A 197 0.98 11.61 0.20
CA GLY A 197 1.45 12.99 0.37
C GLY A 197 2.51 13.17 1.46
N SER A 198 2.66 12.19 2.36
CA SER A 198 3.75 12.19 3.34
C SER A 198 5.09 11.76 2.72
N PHE A 199 5.08 10.97 1.63
CA PHE A 199 6.29 10.43 1.01
C PHE A 199 6.77 11.27 -0.17
N VAL A 200 5.86 11.63 -1.06
CA VAL A 200 6.14 12.32 -2.32
C VAL A 200 5.23 13.54 -2.49
N LYS A 201 5.54 14.40 -3.47
CA LYS A 201 4.81 15.64 -3.74
C LYS A 201 3.48 15.38 -4.43
N GLU A 202 2.63 14.61 -3.76
CA GLU A 202 1.29 14.20 -4.19
C GLU A 202 0.24 14.59 -3.15
N PHE A 203 -1.02 14.30 -3.43
CA PHE A 203 -2.08 14.53 -2.46
C PHE A 203 -1.99 13.56 -1.28
N HIS A 204 -2.50 14.00 -0.13
CA HIS A 204 -2.66 13.16 1.06
C HIS A 204 -3.80 12.16 0.87
N ILE A 205 -3.49 11.03 0.27
CA ILE A 205 -4.43 9.95 0.00
C ILE A 205 -3.85 8.60 0.44
N PRO A 206 -4.70 7.63 0.83
CA PRO A 206 -4.25 6.29 1.12
C PRO A 206 -3.62 5.63 -0.11
N HIS A 207 -2.42 5.09 0.05
CA HIS A 207 -1.70 4.38 -0.99
C HIS A 207 -1.08 3.08 -0.48
N ILE A 208 -0.78 2.15 -1.38
CA ILE A 208 -0.25 0.82 -1.08
C ILE A 208 0.88 0.52 -2.04
N SER A 209 2.07 0.21 -1.50
CA SER A 209 3.23 -0.17 -2.30
C SER A 209 4.14 -1.14 -1.54
N PRO A 210 4.93 -1.99 -2.23
CA PRO A 210 5.90 -2.83 -1.57
C PRO A 210 7.08 -2.01 -1.04
N VAL A 211 7.62 -2.43 0.10
CA VAL A 211 8.93 -1.97 0.58
C VAL A 211 10.01 -2.71 -0.21
N GLY A 212 10.86 -1.99 -0.93
CA GLY A 212 11.88 -2.52 -1.84
C GLY A 212 13.27 -2.62 -1.24
N GLY A 213 13.50 -2.10 -0.03
CA GLY A 213 14.81 -2.14 0.62
C GLY A 213 14.88 -1.30 1.89
N TYR A 214 15.92 -1.52 2.68
CA TYR A 214 16.26 -0.71 3.84
C TYR A 214 17.77 -0.55 3.97
N ASP A 215 18.24 0.68 3.95
CA ASP A 215 19.63 1.01 4.24
C ASP A 215 19.74 1.38 5.74
N HIS A 216 20.23 0.43 6.54
CA HIS A 216 20.41 0.63 7.98
C HIS A 216 21.39 1.77 8.28
N GLY A 217 22.50 1.88 7.52
CA GLY A 217 23.54 2.87 7.77
C GLY A 217 23.07 4.31 7.54
N ARG A 218 22.18 4.53 6.55
CA ARG A 218 21.58 5.83 6.25
C ARG A 218 20.19 6.01 6.85
N SER A 219 19.62 4.96 7.47
CA SER A 219 18.23 4.92 7.96
C SER A 219 17.22 5.30 6.87
N MET A 220 17.37 4.72 5.67
CA MET A 220 16.54 5.01 4.50
C MET A 220 15.70 3.80 4.09
N VAL A 221 14.41 4.01 3.83
CA VAL A 221 13.49 3.00 3.35
C VAL A 221 13.23 3.21 1.87
N ARG A 222 13.41 2.15 1.06
CA ARG A 222 13.11 2.17 -0.37
C ARG A 222 11.68 1.73 -0.62
N ILE A 223 10.96 2.51 -1.41
CA ILE A 223 9.59 2.23 -1.82
C ILE A 223 9.57 1.90 -3.32
N LEU A 224 9.00 0.76 -3.66
CA LEU A 224 8.68 0.40 -5.04
C LEU A 224 7.27 0.93 -5.34
N ASP A 225 7.16 2.23 -5.50
CA ASP A 225 5.86 2.88 -5.67
C ASP A 225 5.19 2.40 -6.96
N VAL A 226 3.97 1.92 -6.84
CA VAL A 226 3.18 1.40 -7.96
C VAL A 226 2.37 2.46 -8.69
N ASP A 227 2.36 3.71 -8.20
CA ASP A 227 1.73 4.82 -8.89
C ASP A 227 2.42 5.11 -10.23
N GLY A 228 1.63 5.21 -11.30
CA GLY A 228 2.14 5.56 -12.64
C GLY A 228 2.74 6.96 -12.73
N GLY A 229 2.39 7.87 -11.81
CA GLY A 229 2.99 9.21 -11.69
C GLY A 229 4.43 9.18 -11.17
N GLN A 230 4.82 8.12 -10.46
CA GLN A 230 6.18 7.93 -9.94
C GLN A 230 7.01 7.13 -10.94
N ALA A 231 7.88 7.77 -11.73
CA ALA A 231 8.67 7.09 -12.78
C ALA A 231 9.64 6.05 -12.21
N PHE A 232 10.22 6.32 -11.03
CA PHE A 232 11.27 5.51 -10.41
C PHE A 232 10.93 5.15 -8.97
N PRO A 233 11.48 4.04 -8.43
CA PRO A 233 11.55 3.82 -6.99
C PRO A 233 12.23 4.99 -6.29
N TYR A 234 11.93 5.18 -5.02
CA TYR A 234 12.55 6.26 -4.24
C TYR A 234 12.89 5.78 -2.83
N GLU A 235 13.85 6.48 -2.21
CA GLU A 235 14.22 6.32 -0.81
C GLU A 235 13.73 7.52 0.00
N ILE A 236 13.24 7.24 1.19
CA ILE A 236 12.82 8.24 2.19
C ILE A 236 13.44 7.86 3.54
N SER A 237 13.65 8.84 4.42
CA SER A 237 14.11 8.54 5.77
C SER A 237 13.11 7.65 6.52
N PHE A 238 13.61 6.87 7.48
CA PHE A 238 12.77 6.03 8.32
C PHE A 238 11.71 6.85 9.08
N ASP A 239 12.04 8.05 9.54
CA ASP A 239 11.08 8.92 10.25
C ASP A 239 9.95 9.35 9.31
N ARG A 240 10.25 9.70 8.06
CA ARG A 240 9.24 10.01 7.05
C ARG A 240 8.39 8.78 6.73
N PHE A 241 9.02 7.62 6.55
CA PHE A 241 8.31 6.36 6.35
C PHE A 241 7.35 6.07 7.51
N TYR A 242 7.85 6.19 8.74
CA TYR A 242 7.05 5.98 9.94
C TYR A 242 5.87 6.95 10.02
N SER A 243 6.11 8.24 9.80
CA SER A 243 5.07 9.27 9.78
C SER A 243 3.96 8.95 8.78
N GLY A 244 4.31 8.54 7.57
CA GLY A 244 3.32 8.23 6.54
C GLY A 244 2.51 6.96 6.79
N ILE A 245 3.10 5.91 7.37
CA ILE A 245 2.36 4.70 7.74
C ILE A 245 1.55 4.84 9.03
N SER A 246 1.90 5.79 9.91
CA SER A 246 1.16 6.08 11.16
C SER A 246 0.03 7.08 10.99
N THR A 247 -0.33 7.41 9.75
CA THR A 247 -1.42 8.33 9.44
C THR A 247 -2.77 7.81 9.94
N ASP A 248 -3.53 8.70 10.58
CA ASP A 248 -4.94 8.48 10.92
C ASP A 248 -5.84 9.05 9.80
N TYR A 249 -6.51 8.15 9.08
CA TYR A 249 -7.44 8.51 8.01
C TYR A 249 -8.86 8.80 8.48
N ASN A 250 -9.16 8.64 9.78
CA ASN A 250 -10.51 8.76 10.32
C ASN A 250 -11.11 10.15 10.12
N SER A 251 -10.28 11.20 10.10
CA SER A 251 -10.75 12.58 9.93
C SER A 251 -11.31 12.88 8.53
N VAL A 252 -10.75 12.26 7.48
CA VAL A 252 -11.09 12.56 6.08
C VAL A 252 -11.65 11.35 5.33
N PHE A 253 -11.03 10.18 5.50
CA PHE A 253 -11.34 9.00 4.68
C PHE A 253 -12.18 7.93 5.39
N ARG A 254 -12.62 8.15 6.64
CA ARG A 254 -13.46 7.18 7.38
C ARG A 254 -14.72 6.75 6.63
N TYR A 255 -15.34 7.67 5.88
CA TYR A 255 -16.55 7.39 5.09
C TYR A 255 -16.26 6.43 3.93
N PHE A 256 -15.01 6.33 3.48
CA PHE A 256 -14.55 5.39 2.48
C PHE A 256 -14.04 4.07 3.09
N GLY A 257 -14.10 3.96 4.42
CA GLY A 257 -13.73 2.76 5.17
C GLY A 257 -12.27 2.69 5.61
N TYR A 258 -11.49 3.76 5.42
CA TYR A 258 -10.13 3.86 5.94
C TYR A 258 -10.16 4.32 7.40
N ALA A 259 -9.29 3.72 8.20
CA ALA A 259 -9.06 4.09 9.60
C ALA A 259 -7.61 4.54 9.79
N GLU A 260 -6.67 3.62 9.94
CA GLU A 260 -5.26 3.91 10.13
C GLU A 260 -4.40 3.30 9.03
N GLY A 261 -3.18 3.81 8.89
CA GLY A 261 -2.13 3.21 8.08
C GLY A 261 -1.37 2.12 8.83
N GLY A 262 -0.35 1.58 8.19
CA GLY A 262 0.46 0.51 8.73
C GLY A 262 1.13 -0.31 7.64
N TYR A 263 1.28 -1.62 7.88
CA TYR A 263 1.86 -2.50 6.89
C TYR A 263 1.34 -3.93 7.02
N VAL A 264 1.41 -4.67 5.92
CA VAL A 264 1.24 -6.12 5.93
C VAL A 264 2.63 -6.75 5.93
N PHE A 265 2.87 -7.63 6.90
CA PHE A 265 4.12 -8.40 7.04
C PHE A 265 3.87 -9.84 6.61
N ILE A 266 4.67 -10.31 5.66
CA ILE A 266 4.61 -11.67 5.12
C ILE A 266 5.88 -12.37 5.54
N GLN A 267 5.77 -13.42 6.33
CA GLN A 267 6.90 -14.28 6.73
C GLN A 267 7.00 -15.47 5.75
N LEU A 268 8.21 -15.78 5.33
CA LEU A 268 8.51 -16.83 4.34
C LEU A 268 9.10 -18.09 4.96
#